data_6abff7b1a2d8f997da82955c792e2f07
#
_entry.id   6abff7b1a2d8f997da82955c792e2f07
#
_cell.length_a   1.000
_cell.length_b   1.000
_cell.length_c   1.000
_cell.angle_alpha   90.00
_cell.angle_beta   90.00
_cell.angle_gamma   90.00
#
_symmetry.space_group_name_H-M   'P 1'
#
loop_
_entity.id
_entity.type
_entity.pdbx_description
1 polymer ?
#
loop_
_entity_poly.entity_id
_entity_poly.type
_entity_poly.pdbx_seq_one_letter_code
_entity_poly.pdbx_strand_id
1 'polypeptide(L)'
;MIQGDADADLVDYPDDAFDYVILSQTLQATRQPRVVLEHMLRIGRRAIVSVPNFGHWRIRAQVAFLGRMPVTESLSHSWYDTPNIHFCTIADFVTLAREVGATIDKSVALDLAGQPLHRIFSPWAWNLLGDQAIFLLHRKR
;
A
#
# COMPACT_ATOMS: atom_id res chain seq x y z
N MET A 1 -19.68 6.02 8.23
CA MET A 1 -18.74 5.52 7.20
C MET A 1 -19.32 5.93 5.86
N ILE A 2 -18.55 6.63 5.04
CA ILE A 2 -18.97 7.11 3.72
C ILE A 2 -18.31 6.23 2.68
N GLN A 3 -19.08 5.66 1.76
CA GLN A 3 -18.56 4.88 0.65
C GLN A 3 -18.42 5.79 -0.57
N GLY A 4 -17.26 5.78 -1.22
CA GLY A 4 -16.97 6.60 -2.38
C GLY A 4 -15.88 5.99 -3.26
N ASP A 5 -15.69 6.60 -4.44
CA ASP A 5 -14.61 6.24 -5.36
C ASP A 5 -13.35 7.05 -4.99
N ALA A 6 -12.27 6.34 -4.67
CA ALA A 6 -11.00 6.97 -4.29
C ALA A 6 -10.37 7.83 -5.40
N ASP A 7 -10.65 7.52 -6.68
CA ASP A 7 -10.14 8.30 -7.81
C ASP A 7 -10.96 9.60 -8.08
N ALA A 8 -12.23 9.64 -7.65
CA ALA A 8 -13.15 10.73 -8.02
C ALA A 8 -13.62 11.55 -6.82
N ASP A 9 -14.00 10.92 -5.72
CA ASP A 9 -14.77 11.56 -4.66
C ASP A 9 -13.94 12.28 -3.60
N LEU A 10 -12.64 11.98 -3.48
CA LEU A 10 -11.78 12.57 -2.45
C LEU A 10 -11.58 14.09 -2.63
N VAL A 11 -11.75 14.60 -3.84
CA VAL A 11 -11.57 16.02 -4.16
C VAL A 11 -12.60 16.88 -3.46
N ASP A 12 -13.83 16.37 -3.29
CA ASP A 12 -14.99 17.14 -2.80
C ASP A 12 -14.98 17.34 -1.28
N TYR A 13 -14.14 16.61 -0.55
CA TYR A 13 -14.05 16.74 0.90
C TYR A 13 -13.13 17.89 1.30
N PRO A 14 -13.50 18.68 2.35
CA PRO A 14 -12.66 19.74 2.87
C PRO A 14 -11.42 19.20 3.57
N ASP A 15 -10.43 20.06 3.75
CA ASP A 15 -9.21 19.75 4.48
C ASP A 15 -9.53 19.37 5.93
N ASP A 16 -8.77 18.39 6.48
CA ASP A 16 -8.93 17.92 7.85
C ASP A 16 -10.37 17.49 8.24
N ALA A 17 -11.18 17.07 7.26
CA ALA A 17 -12.58 16.68 7.47
C ALA A 17 -12.72 15.42 8.35
N PHE A 18 -11.70 14.56 8.38
CA PHE A 18 -11.70 13.29 9.08
C PHE A 18 -10.50 13.18 10.01
N ASP A 19 -10.69 12.51 11.16
CA ASP A 19 -9.56 12.16 12.04
C ASP A 19 -8.70 11.06 11.44
N TYR A 20 -9.33 10.06 10.82
CA TYR A 20 -8.68 8.96 10.12
C TYR A 20 -9.30 8.71 8.76
N VAL A 21 -8.46 8.48 7.76
CA VAL A 21 -8.84 7.98 6.44
C VAL A 21 -8.15 6.64 6.23
N ILE A 22 -8.92 5.63 5.86
CA ILE A 22 -8.43 4.25 5.72
C ILE A 22 -8.55 3.82 4.26
N LEU A 23 -7.47 3.34 3.69
CA LEU A 23 -7.41 2.74 2.36
C LEU A 23 -6.77 1.35 2.46
N SER A 24 -7.61 0.33 2.41
CA SER A 24 -7.17 -1.06 2.55
C SER A 24 -6.98 -1.71 1.20
N GLN A 25 -5.73 -2.03 0.86
CA GLN A 25 -5.32 -2.74 -0.37
C GLN A 25 -5.96 -2.23 -1.67
N THR A 26 -6.15 -0.92 -1.77
CA THR A 26 -6.83 -0.28 -2.90
C THR A 26 -5.93 0.68 -3.65
N LEU A 27 -4.90 1.22 -3.00
CA LEU A 27 -4.03 2.24 -3.60
C LEU A 27 -3.44 1.79 -4.95
N GLN A 28 -2.97 0.55 -5.04
CA GLN A 28 -2.42 -0.04 -6.26
C GLN A 28 -3.47 -0.28 -7.36
N ALA A 29 -4.74 -0.25 -7.02
CA ALA A 29 -5.85 -0.40 -7.95
C ALA A 29 -6.39 0.95 -8.46
N THR A 30 -5.98 2.06 -7.88
CA THR A 30 -6.35 3.40 -8.33
C THR A 30 -5.58 3.81 -9.57
N ARG A 31 -6.16 4.71 -10.37
CA ARG A 31 -5.52 5.20 -11.60
C ARG A 31 -4.33 6.10 -11.32
N GLN A 32 -4.42 6.92 -10.26
CA GLN A 32 -3.40 7.88 -9.87
C GLN A 32 -3.06 7.75 -8.36
N PRO A 33 -2.31 6.72 -7.96
CA PRO A 33 -2.04 6.44 -6.54
C PRO A 33 -1.43 7.61 -5.78
N ARG A 34 -0.56 8.37 -6.42
CA ARG A 34 0.07 9.56 -5.83
C ARG A 34 -0.97 10.61 -5.46
N VAL A 35 -1.87 10.94 -6.39
CA VAL A 35 -2.92 11.94 -6.19
C VAL A 35 -3.90 11.49 -5.11
N VAL A 36 -4.27 10.22 -5.11
CA VAL A 36 -5.12 9.63 -4.07
C VAL A 36 -4.49 9.77 -2.69
N LEU A 37 -3.20 9.44 -2.58
CA LEU A 37 -2.48 9.55 -1.30
C LEU A 37 -2.38 11.01 -0.83
N GLU A 38 -2.10 11.94 -1.74
CA GLU A 38 -2.08 13.38 -1.44
C GLU A 38 -3.45 13.88 -0.93
N HIS A 39 -4.54 13.46 -1.55
CA HIS A 39 -5.90 13.80 -1.09
C HIS A 39 -6.22 13.16 0.27
N MET A 40 -5.86 11.91 0.50
CA MET A 40 -6.04 11.27 1.81
C MET A 40 -5.34 12.05 2.93
N LEU A 41 -4.12 12.50 2.68
CA LEU A 41 -3.34 13.29 3.63
C LEU A 41 -3.88 14.72 3.81
N ARG A 42 -4.63 15.22 2.83
CA ARG A 42 -5.30 16.53 2.90
C ARG A 42 -6.57 16.47 3.73
N ILE A 43 -7.44 15.50 3.45
CA ILE A 43 -8.77 15.38 4.08
C ILE A 43 -8.73 14.73 5.45
N GLY A 44 -7.72 13.92 5.73
CA GLY A 44 -7.53 13.21 7.00
C GLY A 44 -6.35 13.74 7.80
N ARG A 45 -6.54 13.85 9.11
CA ARG A 45 -5.43 14.16 10.03
C ARG A 45 -4.40 13.04 10.06
N ARG A 46 -4.89 11.80 9.91
CA ARG A 46 -4.07 10.59 9.78
C ARG A 46 -4.62 9.69 8.69
N ALA A 47 -3.74 9.01 7.98
CA ALA A 47 -4.11 8.04 6.97
C ALA A 47 -3.55 6.66 7.33
N ILE A 48 -4.41 5.64 7.21
CA ILE A 48 -4.00 4.23 7.35
C ILE A 48 -4.08 3.62 5.96
N VAL A 49 -2.94 3.13 5.47
CA VAL A 49 -2.84 2.54 4.13
C VAL A 49 -2.23 1.16 4.23
N SER A 50 -2.88 0.17 3.65
CA SER A 50 -2.32 -1.16 3.47
C SER A 50 -2.06 -1.44 1.99
N VAL A 51 -0.90 -2.01 1.70
CA VAL A 51 -0.48 -2.35 0.35
C VAL A 51 0.05 -3.79 0.30
N PRO A 52 -0.24 -4.54 -0.77
CA PRO A 52 0.41 -5.82 -1.02
C PRO A 52 1.86 -5.59 -1.42
N ASN A 53 2.73 -6.53 -1.13
CA ASN A 53 4.14 -6.44 -1.47
C ASN A 53 4.48 -7.31 -2.68
N PHE A 54 4.65 -6.69 -3.83
CA PHE A 54 5.11 -7.39 -5.04
C PHE A 54 6.59 -7.83 -4.97
N GLY A 55 7.35 -7.32 -4.01
CA GLY A 55 8.75 -7.67 -3.77
C GLY A 55 8.97 -8.93 -2.93
N HIS A 56 7.91 -9.65 -2.52
CA HIS A 56 8.01 -10.88 -1.74
C HIS A 56 8.84 -11.93 -2.47
N TRP A 57 9.66 -12.71 -1.76
CA TRP A 57 10.58 -13.66 -2.36
C TRP A 57 9.91 -14.72 -3.25
N ARG A 58 8.69 -15.15 -2.91
CA ARG A 58 7.92 -16.09 -3.75
C ARG A 58 7.58 -15.50 -5.11
N ILE A 59 7.19 -14.23 -5.14
CA ILE A 59 6.87 -13.50 -6.38
C ILE A 59 8.14 -13.38 -7.22
N ARG A 60 9.25 -12.97 -6.60
CA ARG A 60 10.55 -12.89 -7.28
C ARG A 60 10.97 -14.25 -7.86
N ALA A 61 10.81 -15.32 -7.10
CA ALA A 61 11.15 -16.68 -7.55
C ALA A 61 10.26 -17.12 -8.73
N GLN A 62 8.95 -16.86 -8.69
CA GLN A 62 8.05 -17.20 -9.79
C GLN A 62 8.43 -16.46 -11.08
N VAL A 63 8.70 -15.17 -11.02
CA VAL A 63 9.14 -14.41 -12.20
C VAL A 63 10.50 -14.87 -12.68
N ALA A 64 11.48 -15.07 -11.77
CA ALA A 64 12.86 -15.42 -12.12
C ALA A 64 12.99 -16.84 -12.70
N PHE A 65 12.31 -17.83 -12.12
CA PHE A 65 12.46 -19.24 -12.47
C PHE A 65 11.39 -19.74 -13.43
N LEU A 66 10.16 -19.27 -13.32
CA LEU A 66 9.06 -19.70 -14.18
C LEU A 66 8.82 -18.76 -15.36
N GLY A 67 9.35 -17.53 -15.31
CA GLY A 67 9.13 -16.52 -16.34
C GLY A 67 7.66 -16.14 -16.53
N ARG A 68 6.84 -16.27 -15.49
CA ARG A 68 5.40 -15.99 -15.51
C ARG A 68 5.04 -14.96 -14.45
N MET A 69 4.00 -14.17 -14.71
CA MET A 69 3.44 -13.28 -13.71
C MET A 69 2.88 -14.08 -12.54
N PRO A 70 3.16 -13.67 -11.31
CA PRO A 70 2.83 -14.46 -10.13
C PRO A 70 1.32 -14.47 -9.87
N VAL A 71 0.84 -15.62 -9.41
CA VAL A 71 -0.47 -15.78 -8.79
C VAL A 71 -0.23 -16.37 -7.41
N THR A 72 -0.59 -15.63 -6.37
CA THR A 72 -0.42 -16.01 -4.96
C THR A 72 -1.72 -15.80 -4.20
N GLU A 73 -1.77 -16.15 -2.93
CA GLU A 73 -2.95 -15.89 -2.11
C GLU A 73 -3.30 -14.40 -2.01
N SER A 74 -2.28 -13.54 -1.93
CA SER A 74 -2.46 -12.08 -1.90
C SER A 74 -2.64 -11.44 -3.28
N LEU A 75 -2.16 -12.11 -4.34
CA LEU A 75 -2.30 -11.73 -5.75
C LEU A 75 -3.04 -12.84 -6.49
N SER A 76 -4.30 -13.05 -6.14
CA SER A 76 -5.09 -14.21 -6.57
C SER A 76 -5.62 -14.14 -8.01
N HIS A 77 -5.41 -13.01 -8.69
CA HIS A 77 -5.92 -12.79 -10.06
C HIS A 77 -4.85 -13.08 -11.12
N SER A 78 -5.30 -13.50 -12.28
CA SER A 78 -4.45 -13.59 -13.46
C SER A 78 -3.97 -12.20 -13.91
N TRP A 79 -2.86 -12.12 -14.62
CA TRP A 79 -2.28 -10.83 -15.04
C TRP A 79 -3.22 -9.98 -15.90
N TYR A 80 -4.14 -10.60 -16.65
CA TYR A 80 -5.11 -9.92 -17.52
C TYR A 80 -6.45 -9.60 -16.83
N ASP A 81 -6.68 -10.12 -15.61
CA ASP A 81 -7.95 -9.98 -14.88
C ASP A 81 -7.75 -9.38 -13.47
N THR A 82 -6.59 -8.82 -13.23
CA THR A 82 -6.26 -8.24 -11.93
C THR A 82 -6.74 -6.80 -11.81
N PRO A 83 -7.37 -6.43 -10.66
CA PRO A 83 -7.65 -5.03 -10.34
C PRO A 83 -6.38 -4.27 -9.92
N ASN A 84 -5.28 -4.97 -9.63
CA ASN A 84 -4.01 -4.39 -9.23
C ASN A 84 -3.23 -3.90 -10.45
N ILE A 85 -3.58 -2.71 -10.94
CA ILE A 85 -2.99 -2.12 -12.17
C ILE A 85 -1.60 -1.53 -11.93
N HIS A 86 -1.23 -1.28 -10.69
CA HIS A 86 0.11 -0.83 -10.29
C HIS A 86 0.77 -1.87 -9.39
N PHE A 87 1.97 -2.28 -9.75
CA PHE A 87 2.77 -3.16 -8.91
C PHE A 87 3.63 -2.32 -7.98
N CYS A 88 3.48 -2.50 -6.68
CA CYS A 88 4.33 -1.80 -5.72
C CYS A 88 4.93 -2.78 -4.72
N THR A 89 6.12 -2.45 -4.27
CA THR A 89 6.77 -3.08 -3.14
C THR A 89 6.61 -2.21 -1.88
N ILE A 90 6.93 -2.77 -0.73
CA ILE A 90 6.98 -1.99 0.53
C ILE A 90 7.95 -0.82 0.39
N ALA A 91 9.10 -1.05 -0.25
CA ALA A 91 10.10 0.01 -0.48
C ALA A 91 9.60 1.12 -1.39
N ASP A 92 8.85 0.79 -2.45
CA ASP A 92 8.27 1.78 -3.36
C ASP A 92 7.23 2.65 -2.65
N PHE A 93 6.38 2.04 -1.81
CA PHE A 93 5.39 2.78 -1.04
C PHE A 93 6.06 3.75 -0.05
N VAL A 94 7.10 3.32 0.65
CA VAL A 94 7.86 4.19 1.57
C VAL A 94 8.48 5.38 0.83
N THR A 95 8.98 5.16 -0.37
CA THR A 95 9.52 6.24 -1.23
C THR A 95 8.42 7.21 -1.63
N LEU A 96 7.28 6.72 -2.12
CA LEU A 96 6.14 7.55 -2.49
C LEU A 96 5.63 8.38 -1.29
N ALA A 97 5.49 7.75 -0.12
CA ALA A 97 5.06 8.46 1.10
C ALA A 97 5.96 9.64 1.44
N ARG A 98 7.27 9.49 1.30
CA ARG A 98 8.23 10.58 1.50
C ARG A 98 8.10 11.69 0.45
N GLU A 99 7.93 11.31 -0.82
CA GLU A 99 7.79 12.27 -1.93
C GLU A 99 6.54 13.14 -1.81
N VAL A 100 5.44 12.60 -1.30
CA VAL A 100 4.21 13.38 -1.04
C VAL A 100 4.24 14.15 0.29
N GLY A 101 5.36 14.12 1.01
CA GLY A 101 5.54 14.84 2.26
C GLY A 101 4.85 14.22 3.47
N ALA A 102 4.57 12.92 3.41
CA ALA A 102 4.03 12.17 4.54
C ALA A 102 5.13 11.78 5.55
N THR A 103 4.76 11.76 6.81
CA THR A 103 5.53 11.14 7.88
C THR A 103 4.90 9.80 8.23
N ILE A 104 5.71 8.75 8.29
CA ILE A 104 5.28 7.42 8.71
C ILE A 104 5.42 7.33 10.24
N ASP A 105 4.29 7.29 10.95
CA ASP A 105 4.27 7.16 12.41
C ASP A 105 4.50 5.73 12.86
N LYS A 106 3.84 4.80 12.20
CA LYS A 106 3.95 3.36 12.46
C LYS A 106 3.87 2.58 11.15
N SER A 107 4.55 1.46 11.13
CA SER A 107 4.47 0.49 10.03
C SER A 107 4.53 -0.92 10.59
N VAL A 108 3.79 -1.82 9.95
CA VAL A 108 3.77 -3.25 10.27
C VAL A 108 3.78 -4.02 8.97
N ALA A 109 4.75 -4.91 8.81
CA ALA A 109 4.74 -5.90 7.74
C ALA A 109 4.11 -7.20 8.27
N LEU A 110 3.29 -7.82 7.45
CA LEU A 110 2.61 -9.08 7.75
C LEU A 110 3.14 -10.18 6.84
N ASP A 111 3.21 -11.40 7.37
CA ASP A 111 3.51 -12.60 6.58
C ASP A 111 2.26 -13.14 5.87
N LEU A 112 2.40 -14.25 5.15
CA LEU A 112 1.30 -14.92 4.45
C LEU A 112 0.17 -15.38 5.37
N ALA A 113 0.46 -15.63 6.64
CA ALA A 113 -0.53 -16.01 7.65
C ALA A 113 -1.19 -14.79 8.33
N GLY A 114 -0.82 -13.56 7.91
CA GLY A 114 -1.29 -12.32 8.53
C GLY A 114 -0.64 -12.00 9.87
N GLN A 115 0.48 -12.67 10.21
CA GLN A 115 1.21 -12.44 11.45
C GLN A 115 2.23 -11.32 11.31
N PRO A 116 2.35 -10.41 12.29
CA PRO A 116 3.32 -9.33 12.23
C PRO A 116 4.77 -9.83 12.26
N LEU A 117 5.61 -9.28 11.41
CA LEU A 117 7.04 -9.55 11.35
C LEU A 117 7.83 -8.71 12.39
N HIS A 118 7.48 -8.85 13.67
CA HIS A 118 8.02 -8.01 14.76
C HIS A 118 9.54 -8.13 14.99
N ARG A 119 10.15 -9.26 14.61
CA ARG A 119 11.56 -9.53 14.90
C ARG A 119 12.52 -9.09 13.81
N ILE A 120 12.01 -8.58 12.70
CA ILE A 120 12.82 -8.21 11.56
C ILE A 120 12.83 -6.68 11.46
N PHE A 121 13.92 -6.07 11.90
CA PHE A 121 14.06 -4.60 11.95
C PHE A 121 14.58 -3.97 10.65
N SER A 122 14.97 -4.78 9.67
CA SER A 122 15.51 -4.25 8.41
C SER A 122 14.40 -3.98 7.39
N PRO A 123 14.28 -2.76 6.82
CA PRO A 123 13.34 -2.47 5.74
C PRO A 123 13.54 -3.37 4.52
N TRP A 124 14.77 -3.79 4.26
CA TRP A 124 15.09 -4.75 3.19
C TRP A 124 14.47 -6.12 3.45
N ALA A 125 14.56 -6.62 4.69
CA ALA A 125 13.98 -7.91 5.06
C ALA A 125 12.45 -7.88 4.98
N TRP A 126 11.80 -6.78 5.35
CA TRP A 126 10.36 -6.61 5.17
C TRP A 126 9.95 -6.64 3.71
N ASN A 127 10.74 -6.04 2.84
CA ASN A 127 10.49 -6.03 1.41
C ASN A 127 10.62 -7.43 0.77
N LEU A 128 11.42 -8.31 1.36
CA LEU A 128 11.63 -9.68 0.89
C LEU A 128 10.65 -10.69 1.51
N LEU A 129 10.34 -10.56 2.79
CA LEU A 129 9.59 -11.54 3.58
C LEU A 129 8.16 -11.13 3.86
N GLY A 130 7.83 -9.84 3.78
CA GLY A 130 6.48 -9.33 3.99
C GLY A 130 5.58 -9.62 2.80
N ASP A 131 4.40 -10.16 3.06
CA ASP A 131 3.35 -10.34 2.05
C ASP A 131 2.58 -9.06 1.81
N GLN A 132 2.33 -8.31 2.86
CA GLN A 132 1.69 -6.99 2.84
C GLN A 132 2.22 -6.12 3.97
N ALA A 133 1.99 -4.83 3.88
CA ALA A 133 2.33 -3.88 4.93
C ALA A 133 1.20 -2.89 5.19
N ILE A 134 1.10 -2.44 6.43
CA ILE A 134 0.16 -1.43 6.89
C ILE A 134 0.95 -0.25 7.43
N PHE A 135 0.60 0.95 7.02
CA PHE A 135 1.25 2.19 7.40
C PHE A 135 0.27 3.16 8.03
N LEU A 136 0.67 3.78 9.13
CA LEU A 136 0.02 4.94 9.71
C LEU A 136 0.82 6.18 9.32
N LEU A 137 0.17 7.08 8.61
CA LEU A 137 0.77 8.28 8.05
C LEU A 137 0.09 9.54 8.59
N HIS A 138 0.84 10.64 8.64
CA HIS A 138 0.27 11.97 8.75
C HIS A 138 1.01 12.95 7.83
N ARG A 139 0.35 14.05 7.50
CA ARG A 139 0.96 15.12 6.72
C ARG A 139 2.01 15.85 7.57
N LYS A 140 3.19 16.03 7.04
CA LYS A 140 4.21 16.89 7.65
C LYS A 140 3.71 18.34 7.56
N ARG A 141 3.44 18.94 8.69
CA ARG A 141 3.09 20.35 8.81
C ARG A 141 4.34 21.23 8.89
#